data_7214b579b96fd0ca05a67ea20509f57f
#
_entry.id   7214b579b96fd0ca05a67ea20509f57f
#
_cell.length_a   1.000
_cell.length_b   1.000
_cell.length_c   1.000
_cell.angle_alpha   90.00
_cell.angle_beta   90.00
_cell.angle_gamma   90.00
#
_symmetry.space_group_name_H-M   'P 1'
#
loop_
_entity.id
_entity.type
_entity.pdbx_description
1 polymer ?
#
loop_
_entity_poly.entity_id
_entity_poly.type
_entity_poly.pdbx_seq_one_letter_code
_entity_poly.pdbx_strand_id
1 'polypeptide(L)'
;MCIRDSIYPTHGLGPLCMILGIGKTDHLAWLTSFATKAVGLRQHMSEDDTTPITLGDIISTQIETQGGTLISLTHDTTLPRPRSLDFEVQGSLGIWDGVNRRIYLEEMNSETWQDDHAILALYESREWQLWGEKALKHDSHHQGMDYIMLRCVAADLTETASADSAGSIRYPATLSDLALWTSVTLLSEISIREHRRVAFGYSSDLQYKKNKNL
;
A
#
# COMPACT_ATOMS: atom_id res chain seq x y z
N MET A 1 13.79 16.82 16.96
CA MET A 1 13.12 16.19 15.77
C MET A 1 11.89 15.49 16.28
N CYS A 2 10.68 15.86 15.84
CA CYS A 2 9.47 15.13 16.22
C CYS A 2 9.31 13.94 15.28
N ILE A 3 9.28 12.74 15.81
CA ILE A 3 8.96 11.54 15.03
C ILE A 3 7.43 11.43 15.02
N ARG A 4 6.82 11.58 13.85
CA ARG A 4 5.37 11.62 13.66
C ARG A 4 4.94 10.57 12.63
N ASP A 5 3.82 9.92 12.93
CA ASP A 5 2.88 9.23 12.05
C ASP A 5 3.33 8.06 11.17
N SER A 6 2.34 7.46 10.51
CA SER A 6 2.52 6.34 9.58
C SER A 6 3.62 6.62 8.56
N ILE A 7 4.85 6.28 8.90
CA ILE A 7 6.06 6.68 8.15
C ILE A 7 6.12 5.95 6.80
N TYR A 8 5.40 4.83 6.62
CA TYR A 8 5.63 3.96 5.48
C TYR A 8 4.39 3.19 5.00
N PRO A 9 3.33 3.87 4.55
CA PRO A 9 2.10 3.21 4.11
C PRO A 9 2.24 2.49 2.77
N THR A 10 3.24 2.82 1.96
CA THR A 10 3.34 2.39 0.55
C THR A 10 3.46 0.89 0.38
N HIS A 11 4.10 0.17 1.29
CA HIS A 11 4.27 -1.29 1.21
C HIS A 11 2.94 -2.05 1.39
N GLY A 12 2.07 -1.56 2.24
CA GLY A 12 0.74 -2.14 2.41
C GLY A 12 -0.25 -1.58 1.38
N LEU A 13 -0.30 -0.26 1.26
CA LEU A 13 -1.31 0.42 0.46
C LEU A 13 -1.07 0.30 -1.04
N GLY A 14 0.18 0.35 -1.51
CA GLY A 14 0.51 0.30 -2.93
C GLY A 14 -0.07 -0.92 -3.65
N PRO A 15 0.24 -2.15 -3.21
CA PRO A 15 -0.32 -3.36 -3.79
C PRO A 15 -1.86 -3.38 -3.76
N LEU A 16 -2.49 -2.97 -2.66
CA LEU A 16 -3.95 -2.88 -2.57
C LEU A 16 -4.52 -1.88 -3.56
N CYS A 17 -3.92 -0.71 -3.71
CA CYS A 17 -4.35 0.28 -4.69
C CYS A 17 -4.25 -0.26 -6.13
N MET A 18 -3.22 -1.06 -6.43
CA MET A 18 -3.09 -1.70 -7.74
C MET A 18 -4.18 -2.73 -7.99
N ILE A 19 -4.46 -3.61 -7.01
CA ILE A 19 -5.52 -4.61 -7.08
C ILE A 19 -6.90 -3.95 -7.27
N LEU A 20 -7.17 -2.88 -6.51
CA LEU A 20 -8.44 -2.16 -6.52
C LEU A 20 -8.56 -1.15 -7.68
N GLY A 21 -7.53 -0.96 -8.50
CA GLY A 21 -7.54 0.00 -9.60
C GLY A 21 -7.60 1.46 -9.15
N ILE A 22 -7.11 1.76 -7.93
CA ILE A 22 -7.10 3.12 -7.38
C ILE A 22 -6.20 4.03 -8.24
N GLY A 23 -6.72 5.20 -8.59
CA GLY A 23 -6.07 6.14 -9.50
C GLY A 23 -6.40 5.89 -10.98
N LYS A 24 -7.10 4.78 -11.32
CA LYS A 24 -7.54 4.42 -12.67
C LYS A 24 -9.05 4.32 -12.78
N THR A 25 -9.65 3.38 -12.04
CA THR A 25 -11.09 3.08 -12.08
C THR A 25 -11.82 3.52 -10.81
N ASP A 26 -11.09 3.72 -9.73
CA ASP A 26 -11.61 4.20 -8.45
C ASP A 26 -10.61 5.18 -7.81
N HIS A 27 -11.03 5.93 -6.79
CA HIS A 27 -10.23 6.95 -6.13
C HIS A 27 -10.42 6.92 -4.61
N LEU A 28 -9.35 7.21 -3.86
CA LEU A 28 -9.46 7.39 -2.41
C LEU A 28 -10.29 8.65 -2.13
N ALA A 29 -11.31 8.54 -1.29
CA ALA A 29 -12.21 9.66 -0.99
C ALA A 29 -11.91 10.29 0.37
N TRP A 30 -11.86 9.47 1.40
CA TRP A 30 -11.76 9.91 2.79
C TRP A 30 -10.89 8.96 3.60
N LEU A 31 -10.29 9.48 4.66
CA LEU A 31 -9.72 8.64 5.70
C LEU A 31 -10.07 9.13 7.10
N THR A 32 -9.99 8.19 8.05
CA THR A 32 -10.02 8.45 9.50
C THR A 32 -8.94 7.60 10.15
N SER A 33 -8.15 8.20 11.03
CA SER A 33 -7.04 7.53 11.67
C SER A 33 -7.08 7.69 13.19
N PHE A 34 -6.61 6.66 13.87
CA PHE A 34 -6.45 6.58 15.31
C PHE A 34 -5.03 6.16 15.65
N ALA A 35 -4.50 6.65 16.75
CA ALA A 35 -3.18 6.29 17.23
C ALA A 35 -3.24 5.87 18.72
N THR A 36 -2.43 4.88 19.08
CA THR A 36 -2.16 4.54 20.49
C THR A 36 -1.20 5.55 21.11
N LYS A 37 -0.88 5.38 22.38
CA LYS A 37 0.21 6.13 23.03
C LYS A 37 1.57 5.67 22.46
N ALA A 38 2.55 6.56 22.52
CA ALA A 38 3.94 6.29 22.16
C ALA A 38 4.69 5.73 23.37
N VAL A 39 4.80 4.43 23.48
CA VAL A 39 5.49 3.72 24.59
C VAL A 39 6.68 2.92 24.05
N GLY A 40 6.47 2.14 22.97
CA GLY A 40 7.45 1.20 22.46
C GLY A 40 8.72 1.90 21.97
N LEU A 41 8.59 2.94 21.15
CA LEU A 41 9.76 3.67 20.66
C LEU A 41 10.56 4.32 21.79
N ARG A 42 9.89 4.81 22.83
CA ARG A 42 10.56 5.40 24.01
C ARG A 42 11.47 4.38 24.70
N GLN A 43 11.12 3.12 24.75
CA GLN A 43 11.94 2.06 25.36
C GLN A 43 13.26 1.80 24.63
N HIS A 44 13.34 2.19 23.36
CA HIS A 44 14.55 2.04 22.54
C HIS A 44 15.44 3.29 22.50
N MET A 45 15.01 4.38 23.14
CA MET A 45 15.80 5.61 23.23
C MET A 45 16.65 5.59 24.50
N SER A 46 17.78 6.32 24.48
CA SER A 46 18.58 6.51 25.69
C SER A 46 17.81 7.33 26.73
N GLU A 47 18.13 7.14 28.02
CA GLU A 47 17.47 7.87 29.12
C GLU A 47 17.68 9.39 29.01
N ASP A 48 18.79 9.82 28.43
CA ASP A 48 19.14 11.23 28.22
C ASP A 48 18.45 11.87 27.03
N ASP A 49 17.81 11.06 26.15
CA ASP A 49 17.14 11.57 24.96
C ASP A 49 15.72 12.07 25.32
N THR A 50 15.60 13.38 25.38
CA THR A 50 14.33 14.08 25.66
C THR A 50 13.52 14.41 24.42
N THR A 51 13.88 13.88 23.27
CA THR A 51 13.14 14.12 22.02
C THR A 51 11.67 13.76 22.19
N PRO A 52 10.72 14.68 21.94
CA PRO A 52 9.31 14.38 22.04
C PRO A 52 8.90 13.40 20.94
N ILE A 53 8.28 12.29 21.35
CA ILE A 53 7.69 11.29 20.48
C ILE A 53 6.19 11.50 20.50
N THR A 54 5.63 11.80 19.34
CA THR A 54 4.19 11.99 19.15
C THR A 54 3.57 10.92 18.27
N LEU A 55 4.41 10.10 17.61
CA LEU A 55 3.97 8.91 16.88
C LEU A 55 3.46 7.87 17.87
N GLY A 56 2.21 7.44 17.71
CA GLY A 56 1.70 6.28 18.44
C GLY A 56 2.36 4.98 18.01
N ASP A 57 2.39 3.98 18.87
CA ASP A 57 3.00 2.69 18.54
C ASP A 57 2.23 1.98 17.43
N ILE A 58 0.90 2.07 17.47
CA ILE A 58 0.02 1.56 16.44
C ILE A 58 -0.82 2.71 15.88
N ILE A 59 -0.84 2.83 14.55
CA ILE A 59 -1.76 3.73 13.84
C ILE A 59 -2.70 2.87 13.00
N SER A 60 -4.01 3.01 13.25
CA SER A 60 -5.07 2.37 12.50
C SER A 60 -5.78 3.42 11.65
N THR A 61 -5.82 3.20 10.35
CA THR A 61 -6.42 4.11 9.37
C THR A 61 -7.47 3.37 8.57
N GLN A 62 -8.68 3.91 8.53
CA GLN A 62 -9.75 3.47 7.65
C GLN A 62 -9.83 4.42 6.46
N ILE A 63 -9.76 3.88 5.26
CA ILE A 63 -9.82 4.65 4.01
C ILE A 63 -11.04 4.19 3.22
N GLU A 64 -11.87 5.13 2.80
CA GLU A 64 -13.03 4.89 1.95
C GLU A 64 -12.73 5.38 0.54
N THR A 65 -13.08 4.60 -0.48
CA THR A 65 -12.96 4.99 -1.88
C THR A 65 -14.26 5.62 -2.39
N GLN A 66 -14.20 6.30 -3.53
CA GLN A 66 -15.39 6.84 -4.19
C GLN A 66 -16.36 5.74 -4.64
N GLY A 67 -15.83 4.57 -5.02
CA GLY A 67 -16.60 3.39 -5.38
C GLY A 67 -17.20 2.63 -4.18
N GLY A 68 -16.93 3.07 -2.95
CA GLY A 68 -17.48 2.46 -1.73
C GLY A 68 -16.65 1.30 -1.17
N THR A 69 -15.44 1.08 -1.66
CA THR A 69 -14.51 0.10 -1.06
C THR A 69 -13.93 0.65 0.22
N LEU A 70 -13.77 -0.19 1.23
CA LEU A 70 -13.13 0.15 2.50
C LEU A 70 -11.76 -0.52 2.59
N ILE A 71 -10.72 0.27 2.88
CA ILE A 71 -9.37 -0.21 3.12
C ILE A 71 -9.01 0.04 4.59
N SER A 72 -8.65 -1.03 5.30
CA SER A 72 -8.11 -0.96 6.66
C SER A 72 -6.59 -1.06 6.60
N LEU A 73 -5.90 -0.03 7.07
CA LEU A 73 -4.44 0.03 7.10
C LEU A 73 -3.96 0.15 8.54
N THR A 74 -3.10 -0.78 8.96
CA THR A 74 -2.46 -0.72 10.28
C THR A 74 -0.96 -0.54 10.11
N HIS A 75 -0.40 0.46 10.79
CA HIS A 75 1.03 0.70 10.87
C HIS A 75 1.51 0.40 12.28
N ASP A 76 2.41 -0.57 12.42
CA ASP A 76 3.02 -1.01 13.66
C ASP A 76 4.48 -1.38 13.40
N THR A 77 5.41 -0.56 13.86
CA THR A 77 6.86 -0.75 13.67
C THR A 77 7.66 -0.70 14.95
N THR A 78 7.05 -0.35 16.06
CA THR A 78 7.74 -0.12 17.33
C THR A 78 7.45 -1.17 18.39
N LEU A 79 6.43 -2.00 18.19
CA LEU A 79 6.09 -3.09 19.10
C LEU A 79 6.69 -4.42 18.65
N PRO A 80 6.98 -5.33 19.59
CA PRO A 80 7.57 -6.64 19.26
C PRO A 80 6.56 -7.52 18.52
N ARG A 81 6.82 -7.73 17.23
CA ARG A 81 6.06 -8.67 16.40
C ARG A 81 6.93 -9.15 15.22
N PRO A 82 6.67 -10.34 14.65
CA PRO A 82 7.24 -10.72 13.37
C PRO A 82 6.80 -9.72 12.28
N ARG A 83 7.69 -9.44 11.30
CA ARG A 83 7.32 -8.62 10.16
C ARG A 83 6.24 -9.32 9.34
N SER A 84 5.14 -8.64 9.13
CA SER A 84 4.06 -9.07 8.24
C SER A 84 3.43 -7.85 7.56
N LEU A 85 2.85 -8.06 6.36
CA LEU A 85 2.03 -7.07 5.68
C LEU A 85 0.54 -7.34 5.87
N ASP A 86 0.19 -8.50 6.43
CA ASP A 86 -1.17 -8.92 6.81
C ASP A 86 -2.23 -8.63 5.72
N PHE A 87 -1.88 -8.93 4.46
CA PHE A 87 -2.80 -8.72 3.36
C PHE A 87 -4.01 -9.63 3.46
N GLU A 88 -5.18 -9.01 3.42
CA GLU A 88 -6.45 -9.69 3.20
C GLU A 88 -7.26 -8.89 2.17
N VAL A 89 -7.86 -9.56 1.21
CA VAL A 89 -8.73 -8.93 0.20
C VAL A 89 -10.03 -9.70 0.12
N GLN A 90 -11.14 -9.04 0.43
CA GLN A 90 -12.47 -9.61 0.34
C GLN A 90 -13.30 -8.88 -0.70
N GLY A 91 -13.89 -9.63 -1.60
CA GLY A 91 -14.84 -9.17 -2.61
C GLY A 91 -16.16 -9.91 -2.53
N SER A 92 -17.06 -9.62 -3.48
CA SER A 92 -18.38 -10.27 -3.55
C SER A 92 -18.33 -11.75 -3.93
N LEU A 93 -17.24 -12.22 -4.52
CA LEU A 93 -17.10 -13.59 -5.03
C LEU A 93 -16.05 -14.42 -4.27
N GLY A 94 -15.41 -13.85 -3.26
CA GLY A 94 -14.42 -14.59 -2.50
C GLY A 94 -13.58 -13.72 -1.57
N ILE A 95 -12.66 -14.39 -0.88
CA ILE A 95 -11.70 -13.77 0.02
C ILE A 95 -10.33 -14.45 -0.11
N TRP A 96 -9.27 -13.65 -0.11
CA TRP A 96 -7.89 -14.11 -0.02
C TRP A 96 -7.25 -13.64 1.27
N ASP A 97 -6.67 -14.58 2.02
CA ASP A 97 -5.92 -14.34 3.24
C ASP A 97 -4.44 -14.67 2.97
N GLY A 98 -3.66 -13.64 2.69
CA GLY A 98 -2.26 -13.76 2.33
C GLY A 98 -1.35 -14.19 3.48
N VAL A 99 -1.74 -13.97 4.73
CA VAL A 99 -0.98 -14.42 5.91
C VAL A 99 -0.99 -15.93 6.01
N ASN A 100 -2.16 -16.52 5.88
CA ASN A 100 -2.35 -17.97 6.01
C ASN A 100 -2.26 -18.70 4.68
N ARG A 101 -1.95 -17.99 3.58
CA ARG A 101 -1.80 -18.56 2.25
C ARG A 101 -3.02 -19.37 1.82
N ARG A 102 -4.22 -18.78 1.97
CA ARG A 102 -5.48 -19.45 1.70
C ARG A 102 -6.46 -18.53 0.98
N ILE A 103 -7.35 -19.16 0.22
CA ILE A 103 -8.37 -18.48 -0.57
C ILE A 103 -9.70 -19.21 -0.47
N TYR A 104 -10.78 -18.47 -0.54
CA TYR A 104 -12.12 -18.98 -0.77
C TYR A 104 -12.72 -18.28 -1.98
N LEU A 105 -13.21 -19.03 -2.94
CA LEU A 105 -13.94 -18.53 -4.11
C LEU A 105 -15.31 -19.23 -4.18
N GLU A 106 -16.37 -18.44 -4.31
CA GLU A 106 -17.74 -18.95 -4.34
C GLU A 106 -17.96 -19.95 -5.50
N GLU A 107 -17.34 -19.69 -6.66
CA GLU A 107 -17.44 -20.57 -7.84
C GLU A 107 -16.85 -21.97 -7.62
N MET A 108 -15.98 -22.15 -6.65
CA MET A 108 -15.35 -23.45 -6.38
C MET A 108 -16.24 -24.38 -5.57
N ASN A 109 -17.43 -23.96 -5.19
CA ASN A 109 -18.43 -24.73 -4.45
C ASN A 109 -17.85 -25.43 -3.19
N SER A 110 -16.84 -24.84 -2.59
CA SER A 110 -16.18 -25.33 -1.38
C SER A 110 -16.73 -24.57 -0.18
N GLU A 111 -17.10 -25.27 0.88
CA GLU A 111 -17.46 -24.65 2.15
C GLU A 111 -16.23 -24.35 3.02
N THR A 112 -15.02 -24.58 2.49
CA THR A 112 -13.78 -24.50 3.25
C THR A 112 -12.71 -23.69 2.52
N TRP A 113 -11.79 -23.15 3.28
CA TRP A 113 -10.58 -22.53 2.76
C TRP A 113 -9.75 -23.51 1.94
N GLN A 114 -9.15 -23.00 0.87
CA GLN A 114 -8.22 -23.74 0.00
C GLN A 114 -6.84 -23.07 0.06
N ASP A 115 -5.80 -23.85 -0.25
CA ASP A 115 -4.46 -23.32 -0.46
C ASP A 115 -4.45 -22.39 -1.69
N ASP A 116 -3.83 -21.22 -1.57
CA ASP A 116 -3.85 -20.18 -2.60
C ASP A 116 -2.86 -20.40 -3.74
N HIS A 117 -1.89 -21.29 -3.57
CA HIS A 117 -0.74 -21.42 -4.47
C HIS A 117 -1.15 -21.71 -5.92
N ALA A 118 -2.03 -22.70 -6.12
CA ALA A 118 -2.46 -23.09 -7.46
C ALA A 118 -3.28 -21.98 -8.15
N ILE A 119 -4.08 -21.26 -7.38
CA ILE A 119 -4.91 -20.16 -7.89
C ILE A 119 -4.03 -18.97 -8.25
N LEU A 120 -3.13 -18.54 -7.36
CA LEU A 120 -2.25 -17.41 -7.62
C LEU A 120 -1.33 -17.63 -8.81
N ALA A 121 -0.88 -18.87 -9.03
CA ALA A 121 -0.05 -19.21 -10.20
C ALA A 121 -0.75 -18.91 -11.54
N LEU A 122 -2.10 -18.97 -11.58
CA LEU A 122 -2.86 -18.63 -12.80
C LEU A 122 -2.86 -17.13 -13.10
N TYR A 123 -2.62 -16.30 -12.08
CA TYR A 123 -2.67 -14.83 -12.15
C TYR A 123 -1.29 -14.20 -11.97
N GLU A 124 -0.22 -15.01 -12.03
CA GLU A 124 1.14 -14.50 -11.90
C GLU A 124 1.45 -13.44 -12.97
N SER A 125 2.08 -12.34 -12.56
CA SER A 125 2.39 -11.26 -13.49
C SER A 125 3.39 -11.71 -14.56
N ARG A 126 3.34 -11.06 -15.72
CA ARG A 126 4.25 -11.36 -16.83
C ARG A 126 5.72 -11.19 -16.44
N GLU A 127 6.03 -10.23 -15.61
CA GLU A 127 7.39 -9.97 -15.10
C GLU A 127 7.91 -11.17 -14.30
N TRP A 128 7.06 -11.75 -13.45
CA TRP A 128 7.38 -12.95 -12.69
C TRP A 128 7.52 -14.18 -13.58
N GLN A 129 6.64 -14.35 -14.54
CA GLN A 129 6.74 -15.45 -15.51
C GLN A 129 8.07 -15.39 -16.30
N LEU A 130 8.54 -14.18 -16.65
CA LEU A 130 9.76 -13.99 -17.43
C LEU A 130 11.04 -14.04 -16.60
N TRP A 131 11.01 -13.53 -15.39
CA TRP A 131 12.23 -13.26 -14.60
C TRP A 131 12.23 -13.85 -13.20
N GLY A 132 11.13 -14.42 -12.72
CA GLY A 132 10.97 -14.85 -11.33
C GLY A 132 12.04 -15.88 -10.90
N GLU A 133 12.33 -16.88 -11.73
CA GLU A 133 13.39 -17.86 -11.41
C GLU A 133 14.77 -17.22 -11.23
N LYS A 134 15.12 -16.25 -12.10
CA LYS A 134 16.37 -15.50 -11.98
C LYS A 134 16.35 -14.57 -10.78
N ALA A 135 15.22 -13.91 -10.54
CA ALA A 135 15.03 -13.01 -9.43
C ALA A 135 15.28 -13.71 -8.09
N LEU A 136 14.68 -14.88 -7.89
CA LEU A 136 14.87 -15.68 -6.67
C LEU A 136 16.31 -16.16 -6.46
N LYS A 137 17.07 -16.34 -7.55
CA LYS A 137 18.50 -16.72 -7.47
C LYS A 137 19.41 -15.54 -7.10
N HIS A 138 19.05 -14.32 -7.47
CA HIS A 138 19.93 -13.15 -7.34
C HIS A 138 19.57 -12.22 -6.19
N ASP A 139 18.35 -12.29 -5.68
CA ASP A 139 17.86 -11.43 -4.61
C ASP A 139 17.20 -12.24 -3.50
N SER A 140 17.95 -12.47 -2.43
CA SER A 140 17.48 -13.21 -1.25
C SER A 140 16.74 -12.33 -0.24
N HIS A 141 16.92 -10.99 -0.26
CA HIS A 141 16.42 -10.11 0.77
C HIS A 141 14.93 -9.77 0.60
N HIS A 142 14.49 -9.45 -0.62
CA HIS A 142 13.11 -9.11 -0.94
C HIS A 142 12.45 -10.17 -1.83
N GLN A 143 12.87 -11.43 -1.73
CA GLN A 143 12.29 -12.56 -2.47
C GLN A 143 12.26 -12.32 -3.99
N GLY A 144 13.30 -11.68 -4.53
CA GLY A 144 13.43 -11.38 -5.96
C GLY A 144 12.77 -10.08 -6.42
N MET A 145 12.06 -9.36 -5.54
CA MET A 145 11.31 -8.16 -5.94
C MET A 145 12.21 -7.03 -6.44
N ASP A 146 13.37 -6.82 -5.83
CA ASP A 146 14.31 -5.77 -6.25
C ASP A 146 14.85 -6.06 -7.66
N TYR A 147 15.13 -7.33 -7.96
CA TYR A 147 15.55 -7.73 -9.30
C TYR A 147 14.46 -7.41 -10.35
N ILE A 148 13.21 -7.77 -10.08
CA ILE A 148 12.08 -7.49 -10.97
C ILE A 148 11.91 -5.98 -11.15
N MET A 149 11.93 -5.21 -10.06
CA MET A 149 11.82 -3.75 -10.09
C MET A 149 12.90 -3.12 -10.97
N LEU A 150 14.16 -3.48 -10.78
CA LEU A 150 15.27 -2.94 -11.57
C LEU A 150 15.17 -3.34 -13.05
N ARG A 151 14.66 -4.54 -13.35
CA ARG A 151 14.41 -4.97 -14.73
C ARG A 151 13.30 -4.14 -15.38
N CYS A 152 12.22 -3.83 -14.67
CA CYS A 152 11.17 -2.95 -15.18
C CYS A 152 11.70 -1.53 -15.45
N VAL A 153 12.47 -0.96 -14.52
CA VAL A 153 13.10 0.36 -14.70
C VAL A 153 14.05 0.35 -15.88
N ALA A 154 14.88 -0.68 -16.06
CA ALA A 154 15.78 -0.80 -17.19
C ALA A 154 15.01 -0.90 -18.52
N ALA A 155 13.90 -1.62 -18.56
CA ALA A 155 13.05 -1.71 -19.73
C ALA A 155 12.46 -0.33 -20.09
N ASP A 156 11.92 0.39 -19.11
CA ASP A 156 11.37 1.75 -19.33
C ASP A 156 12.42 2.74 -19.85
N LEU A 157 13.68 2.61 -19.41
CA LEU A 157 14.76 3.49 -19.86
C LEU A 157 15.31 3.13 -21.24
N THR A 158 15.20 1.87 -21.67
CA THR A 158 15.79 1.38 -22.92
C THR A 158 14.80 1.30 -24.08
N GLU A 159 13.51 1.17 -23.80
CA GLU A 159 12.47 1.22 -24.82
C GLU A 159 12.27 2.67 -25.27
N THR A 160 12.88 3.02 -26.39
CA THR A 160 12.57 4.28 -27.10
C THR A 160 11.08 4.28 -27.44
N ALA A 161 10.37 5.19 -26.84
CA ALA A 161 9.02 5.75 -27.05
C ALA A 161 8.08 5.23 -28.16
N SER A 162 8.16 3.99 -28.59
CA SER A 162 7.10 3.35 -29.39
C SER A 162 6.03 2.80 -28.44
N ALA A 163 5.21 3.69 -27.97
CA ALA A 163 4.49 3.63 -26.69
C ALA A 163 3.32 2.64 -26.60
N ASP A 164 2.90 1.95 -27.64
CA ASP A 164 1.62 1.23 -27.66
C ASP A 164 1.69 -0.22 -28.16
N SER A 165 2.85 -0.87 -28.12
CA SER A 165 2.87 -2.31 -28.41
C SER A 165 2.28 -3.06 -27.18
N ALA A 166 1.16 -3.73 -27.39
CA ALA A 166 0.60 -4.70 -26.45
C ALA A 166 1.69 -5.74 -26.10
N GLY A 167 2.34 -5.56 -24.95
CA GLY A 167 3.41 -6.45 -24.51
C GLY A 167 4.66 -5.78 -23.97
N SER A 168 4.75 -4.45 -23.96
CA SER A 168 5.83 -3.70 -23.33
C SER A 168 5.73 -3.87 -21.79
N ILE A 169 6.85 -4.25 -21.17
CA ILE A 169 6.96 -4.31 -19.71
C ILE A 169 7.31 -2.92 -19.24
N ARG A 170 6.51 -2.39 -18.33
CA ARG A 170 6.73 -1.08 -17.74
C ARG A 170 6.74 -1.16 -16.23
N TYR A 171 7.39 -0.20 -15.60
CA TYR A 171 7.31 -0.05 -14.16
C TYR A 171 5.83 0.22 -13.77
N PRO A 172 5.24 -0.59 -12.89
CA PRO A 172 3.79 -0.61 -12.69
C PRO A 172 3.24 0.62 -11.96
N ALA A 173 4.07 1.37 -11.22
CA ALA A 173 3.68 2.53 -10.45
C ALA A 173 4.18 3.83 -11.09
N THR A 174 3.34 4.87 -11.04
CA THR A 174 3.66 6.22 -11.49
C THR A 174 4.04 7.13 -10.33
N LEU A 175 4.57 8.32 -10.62
CA LEU A 175 4.79 9.36 -9.60
C LEU A 175 3.47 9.82 -8.95
N SER A 176 2.37 9.79 -9.70
CA SER A 176 1.03 10.11 -9.16
C SER A 176 0.57 9.06 -8.16
N ASP A 177 0.82 7.78 -8.44
CA ASP A 177 0.52 6.69 -7.50
C ASP A 177 1.34 6.85 -6.21
N LEU A 178 2.65 7.11 -6.34
CA LEU A 178 3.51 7.34 -5.19
C LEU A 178 3.05 8.55 -4.35
N ALA A 179 2.71 9.66 -5.00
CA ALA A 179 2.20 10.85 -4.33
C ALA A 179 0.89 10.56 -3.60
N LEU A 180 -0.01 9.77 -4.20
CA LEU A 180 -1.26 9.36 -3.59
C LEU A 180 -1.01 8.48 -2.36
N TRP A 181 -0.19 7.44 -2.49
CA TRP A 181 0.07 6.52 -1.37
C TRP A 181 0.76 7.20 -0.20
N THR A 182 1.72 8.09 -0.46
CA THR A 182 2.44 8.84 0.58
C THR A 182 1.58 9.93 1.21
N SER A 183 0.56 10.44 0.53
CA SER A 183 -0.36 11.44 1.10
C SER A 183 -1.10 10.92 2.33
N VAL A 184 -1.31 9.61 2.45
CA VAL A 184 -1.92 8.97 3.63
C VAL A 184 -1.17 9.32 4.90
N THR A 185 0.16 9.43 4.87
CA THR A 185 0.96 9.83 6.03
C THR A 185 0.54 11.19 6.58
N LEU A 186 0.44 12.20 5.71
CA LEU A 186 0.06 13.57 6.13
C LEU A 186 -1.42 13.64 6.54
N LEU A 187 -2.29 12.98 5.78
CA LEU A 187 -3.72 13.02 6.05
C LEU A 187 -4.08 12.25 7.32
N SER A 188 -3.39 11.15 7.63
CA SER A 188 -3.57 10.42 8.88
C SER A 188 -3.14 11.26 10.09
N GLU A 189 -2.03 12.00 9.99
CA GLU A 189 -1.63 12.96 11.04
C GLU A 189 -2.71 14.01 11.30
N ILE A 190 -3.24 14.61 10.24
CA ILE A 190 -4.33 15.59 10.37
C ILE A 190 -5.53 14.96 11.06
N SER A 191 -5.93 13.75 10.64
CA SER A 191 -7.07 13.03 11.21
C SER A 191 -6.89 12.75 12.71
N ILE A 192 -5.72 12.28 13.12
CA ILE A 192 -5.40 11.98 14.52
C ILE A 192 -5.41 13.26 15.35
N ARG A 193 -4.74 14.32 14.88
CA ARG A 193 -4.59 15.57 15.60
C ARG A 193 -5.88 16.35 15.74
N GLU A 194 -6.71 16.35 14.70
CA GLU A 194 -7.95 17.10 14.63
C GLU A 194 -9.19 16.26 14.98
N HIS A 195 -9.02 14.97 15.28
CA HIS A 195 -10.08 14.03 15.64
C HIS A 195 -11.24 14.03 14.64
N ARG A 196 -10.93 14.05 13.33
CA ARG A 196 -11.94 14.12 12.28
C ARG A 196 -11.58 13.28 11.06
N ARG A 197 -12.59 13.01 10.26
CA ARG A 197 -12.46 12.48 8.90
C ARG A 197 -11.81 13.53 7.99
N VAL A 198 -10.86 13.10 7.13
CA VAL A 198 -10.11 13.96 6.22
C VAL A 198 -10.31 13.50 4.78
N ALA A 199 -10.58 14.44 3.88
CA ALA A 199 -10.73 14.17 2.46
C ALA A 199 -9.38 14.07 1.76
N PHE A 200 -9.29 13.20 0.75
CA PHE A 200 -8.22 13.26 -0.24
C PHE A 200 -8.53 14.41 -1.21
N GLY A 201 -7.64 15.42 -1.27
CA GLY A 201 -7.76 16.54 -2.21
C GLY A 201 -7.24 16.12 -3.59
N TYR A 202 -8.12 16.05 -4.58
CA TYR A 202 -7.71 15.94 -5.98
C TYR A 202 -7.45 17.32 -6.57
N SER A 203 -6.54 17.43 -7.54
CA SER A 203 -6.09 18.70 -8.13
C SER A 203 -7.21 19.61 -8.71
N SER A 204 -8.40 19.06 -8.97
CA SER A 204 -9.59 19.83 -9.33
C SER A 204 -10.03 20.82 -8.24
N ASP A 205 -9.85 20.48 -6.96
CA ASP A 205 -10.24 21.34 -5.84
C ASP A 205 -9.25 22.48 -5.59
N LEU A 206 -7.99 22.27 -5.99
CA LEU A 206 -6.96 23.31 -5.92
C LEU A 206 -7.15 24.42 -6.97
N GLN A 207 -7.71 24.09 -8.15
CA GLN A 207 -8.06 25.10 -9.16
C GLN A 207 -9.31 25.90 -8.75
N TYR A 208 -10.28 25.29 -8.06
CA TYR A 208 -11.50 25.98 -7.61
C TYR A 208 -11.20 27.05 -6.55
N LYS A 209 -10.23 26.84 -5.68
CA LYS A 209 -9.83 27.84 -4.67
C LYS A 209 -9.01 28.99 -5.22
N LYS A 210 -8.25 28.79 -6.31
CA LYS A 210 -7.52 29.89 -6.97
C LYS A 210 -8.44 30.90 -7.65
N ASN A 211 -9.61 30.47 -8.12
CA ASN A 211 -10.57 31.34 -8.83
C ASN A 211 -11.54 32.09 -7.91
N LYS A 212 -11.51 31.87 -6.59
CA LYS A 212 -12.36 32.62 -5.62
C LYS A 212 -11.64 33.76 -4.91
N ASN A 213 -10.34 33.95 -5.16
CA ASN A 213 -9.52 35.03 -4.59
C ASN A 213 -9.02 36.03 -5.65
N LEU A 214 -9.75 36.17 -6.75
CA LEU A 214 -9.61 37.25 -7.75
C LEU A 214 -10.83 38.11 -7.74
#